data_8c72d33926d24c0f55cc94910fdea1e6
#
_entry.id   8c72d33926d24c0f55cc94910fdea1e6
#
_cell.length_a   1.000
_cell.length_b   1.000
_cell.length_c   1.000
_cell.angle_alpha   90.00
_cell.angle_beta   90.00
_cell.angle_gamma   90.00
#
_symmetry.space_group_name_H-M   'P 1'
#
loop_
_entity.id
_entity.type
_entity.pdbx_description
1 polymer ?
#
loop_
_entity_poly.entity_id
_entity_poly.type
_entity_poly.pdbx_seq_one_letter_code
_entity_poly.pdbx_strand_id
1 'polypeptide(L)'
;MTKAEIISKISEKTGVEKTTALVVVESLMLEIKDSIRQNESVFLRGFGTFLARKRKEKTGRNISKNTTIIIPEHHIPAFKPAKIFKEEVKNNVK
;
A
#
# COMPACT_ATOMS: atom_id res chain seq x y z
N MET A 1 -11.05 2.09 8.95
CA MET A 1 -11.52 3.17 8.03
C MET A 1 -11.54 2.66 6.60
N THR A 2 -12.66 2.84 5.91
CA THR A 2 -12.83 2.38 4.53
C THR A 2 -12.53 3.51 3.54
N LYS A 3 -12.43 3.16 2.25
CA LYS A 3 -12.30 4.16 1.18
C LYS A 3 -13.45 5.18 1.22
N ALA A 4 -14.68 4.71 1.40
CA ALA A 4 -15.84 5.60 1.47
C ALA A 4 -15.75 6.60 2.64
N GLU A 5 -15.29 6.14 3.79
CA GLU A 5 -15.09 7.01 4.94
C GLU A 5 -13.97 8.03 4.72
N ILE A 6 -12.89 7.63 4.08
CA ILE A 6 -11.80 8.54 3.72
C ILE A 6 -12.31 9.64 2.78
N ILE A 7 -13.06 9.26 1.76
CA ILE A 7 -13.63 10.19 0.78
C ILE A 7 -14.59 11.18 1.46
N SER A 8 -15.44 10.70 2.37
CA SER A 8 -16.33 11.56 3.13
C SER A 8 -15.56 12.58 3.97
N LYS A 9 -14.49 12.16 4.64
CA LYS A 9 -13.65 13.06 5.45
C LYS A 9 -12.92 14.08 4.59
N ILE A 10 -12.42 13.69 3.44
CA ILE A 10 -11.78 14.61 2.50
C ILE A 10 -12.77 15.67 2.04
N SER A 11 -13.97 15.24 1.64
CA SER A 11 -15.04 16.15 1.21
C SER A 11 -15.40 17.17 2.29
N GLU A 12 -15.57 16.73 3.53
CA GLU A 12 -15.87 17.60 4.66
C GLU A 12 -14.76 18.61 4.94
N LYS A 13 -13.53 18.19 4.90
CA LYS A 13 -12.38 19.05 5.24
C LYS A 13 -11.99 20.02 4.14
N THR A 14 -12.19 19.67 2.89
CA THR A 14 -11.70 20.45 1.75
C THR A 14 -12.80 21.19 1.00
N GLY A 15 -14.05 20.79 1.18
CA GLY A 15 -15.17 21.31 0.39
C GLY A 15 -15.27 20.70 -1.01
N VAL A 16 -14.38 19.77 -1.35
CA VAL A 16 -14.43 19.07 -2.64
C VAL A 16 -15.60 18.10 -2.63
N GLU A 17 -16.38 18.05 -3.71
CA GLU A 17 -17.49 17.13 -3.84
C GLU A 17 -17.05 15.68 -3.72
N LYS A 18 -17.86 14.82 -3.09
CA LYS A 18 -17.52 13.39 -2.90
C LYS A 18 -17.24 12.67 -4.21
N THR A 19 -18.00 12.97 -5.26
CA THR A 19 -17.78 12.38 -6.59
C THR A 19 -16.41 12.72 -7.16
N THR A 20 -16.00 13.98 -7.02
CA THR A 20 -14.67 14.43 -7.45
C THR A 20 -13.57 13.79 -6.59
N ALA A 21 -13.76 13.78 -5.29
CA ALA A 21 -12.79 13.15 -4.37
C ALA A 21 -12.64 11.65 -4.66
N LEU A 22 -13.72 10.96 -4.97
CA LEU A 22 -13.70 9.55 -5.35
C LEU A 22 -12.85 9.33 -6.60
N VAL A 23 -13.06 10.12 -7.64
CA VAL A 23 -12.30 10.01 -8.89
C VAL A 23 -10.80 10.22 -8.62
N VAL A 24 -10.45 11.23 -7.84
CA VAL A 24 -9.04 11.54 -7.54
C VAL A 24 -8.40 10.42 -6.72
N VAL A 25 -9.07 9.93 -5.68
CA VAL A 25 -8.54 8.86 -4.81
C VAL A 25 -8.35 7.56 -5.61
N GLU A 26 -9.33 7.21 -6.44
CA GLU A 26 -9.22 6.01 -7.27
C GLU A 26 -8.13 6.14 -8.32
N SER A 27 -7.99 7.31 -8.93
CA SER A 27 -6.93 7.58 -9.90
C SER A 27 -5.55 7.48 -9.26
N LEU A 28 -5.39 7.98 -8.03
CA LEU A 28 -4.14 7.87 -7.27
C LEU A 28 -3.78 6.39 -7.06
N MET A 29 -4.74 5.59 -6.62
CA MET A 29 -4.47 4.17 -6.39
C MET A 29 -4.13 3.43 -7.68
N LEU A 30 -4.77 3.76 -8.78
CA LEU A 30 -4.46 3.17 -10.09
C LEU A 30 -3.06 3.54 -10.56
N GLU A 31 -2.66 4.79 -10.41
CA GLU A 31 -1.31 5.24 -10.77
C GLU A 31 -0.24 4.52 -9.94
N ILE A 32 -0.48 4.33 -8.65
CA ILE A 32 0.43 3.58 -7.79
C ILE A 32 0.52 2.13 -8.25
N LYS A 33 -0.61 1.48 -8.49
CA LYS A 33 -0.64 0.09 -8.98
C LYS A 33 0.12 -0.08 -10.29
N ASP A 34 -0.12 0.80 -11.24
CA ASP A 34 0.52 0.73 -12.55
C ASP A 34 2.03 0.92 -12.47
N SER A 35 2.48 1.85 -11.63
CA SER A 35 3.89 2.10 -11.39
C SER A 35 4.58 0.86 -10.78
N ILE A 36 3.96 0.26 -9.76
CA ILE A 36 4.53 -0.91 -9.09
C ILE A 36 4.56 -2.14 -10.01
N ARG A 37 3.55 -2.31 -10.86
CA ARG A 37 3.56 -3.38 -11.87
C ARG A 37 4.77 -3.30 -12.79
N GLN A 38 5.28 -2.09 -13.03
CA GLN A 38 6.45 -1.84 -13.86
C GLN A 38 7.75 -1.80 -13.05
N ASN A 39 7.68 -2.15 -11.78
CA ASN A 39 8.81 -2.10 -10.85
C ASN A 39 9.38 -0.67 -10.69
N GLU A 40 8.51 0.32 -10.77
CA GLU A 40 8.86 1.71 -10.52
C GLU A 40 8.30 2.15 -9.17
N SER A 41 9.17 2.62 -8.28
CA SER A 41 8.76 3.09 -6.96
C SER A 41 8.02 4.42 -7.03
N VAL A 42 7.06 4.61 -6.14
CA VAL A 42 6.32 5.87 -6.00
C VAL A 42 6.69 6.53 -4.68
N PHE A 43 7.30 7.69 -4.76
CA PHE A 43 7.76 8.44 -3.59
C PHE A 43 6.75 9.53 -3.24
N LEU A 44 6.14 9.43 -2.07
CA LEU A 44 5.21 10.44 -1.56
C LEU A 44 5.86 11.10 -0.34
N ARG A 45 6.42 12.27 -0.58
CA ARG A 45 7.21 13.00 0.41
C ARG A 45 6.46 13.20 1.74
N GLY A 46 7.10 12.84 2.84
CA GLY A 46 6.51 12.95 4.17
C GLY A 46 5.54 11.82 4.53
N PHE A 47 5.14 11.01 3.55
CA PHE A 47 4.23 9.89 3.76
C PHE A 47 4.97 8.56 3.68
N GLY A 48 5.57 8.27 2.54
CA GLY A 48 6.31 7.03 2.36
C GLY A 48 6.54 6.69 0.90
N THR A 49 7.01 5.49 0.67
CA THR A 49 7.33 4.98 -0.65
C THR A 49 6.60 3.67 -0.89
N PHE A 50 5.89 3.58 -2.00
CA PHE A 50 5.35 2.33 -2.50
C PHE A 50 6.37 1.72 -3.45
N LEU A 51 6.66 0.44 -3.29
CA LEU A 51 7.68 -0.24 -4.09
C LEU A 51 7.34 -1.71 -4.28
N ALA A 52 7.99 -2.34 -5.25
CA ALA A 52 7.96 -3.78 -5.40
C ALA A 52 9.13 -4.35 -4.60
N ARG A 53 8.83 -5.26 -3.69
CA ARG A 53 9.84 -5.93 -2.87
C ARG A 53 10.01 -7.36 -3.32
N LYS A 54 11.26 -7.76 -3.52
CA LYS A 54 11.60 -9.11 -3.90
C LYS A 54 11.46 -10.05 -2.71
N ARG A 55 10.70 -11.13 -2.90
CA ARG A 55 10.60 -12.24 -1.95
C ARG A 55 11.38 -13.41 -2.49
N LYS A 56 12.32 -13.91 -1.70
CA LYS A 56 13.12 -15.07 -2.05
C LYS A 56 12.26 -16.31 -2.13
N GLU A 57 12.72 -17.31 -2.88
CA GLU A 57 12.13 -18.64 -2.90
C GLU A 57 11.99 -19.15 -1.46
N LYS A 58 10.84 -19.72 -1.17
CA LYS A 58 10.53 -20.22 0.16
C LYS A 58 9.95 -21.62 0.06
N THR A 59 10.41 -22.51 0.93
CA THR A 59 9.86 -23.85 1.05
C THR A 59 8.78 -23.85 2.12
N GLY A 60 7.58 -24.24 1.73
CA GLY A 60 6.44 -24.43 2.64
C GLY A 60 6.05 -25.89 2.72
N ARG A 61 5.26 -26.25 3.71
CA ARG A 61 4.76 -27.60 3.88
C ARG A 61 3.24 -27.59 3.85
N ASN A 62 2.67 -28.45 3.01
CA ASN A 62 1.24 -28.65 3.01
C ASN A 62 0.89 -29.72 4.03
N ILE A 63 0.33 -29.32 5.16
CA ILE A 63 0.03 -30.19 6.30
C ILE A 63 -0.99 -31.27 5.93
N SER A 64 -2.01 -30.91 5.13
CA SER A 64 -3.07 -31.87 4.77
C SER A 64 -2.59 -32.96 3.83
N LYS A 65 -1.64 -32.68 2.94
CA LYS A 65 -1.09 -33.66 1.99
C LYS A 65 0.29 -34.18 2.42
N ASN A 66 0.84 -33.64 3.47
CA ASN A 66 2.20 -33.97 3.93
C ASN A 66 3.25 -33.88 2.84
N THR A 67 3.12 -32.87 1.98
CA THR A 67 4.03 -32.61 0.86
C THR A 67 4.72 -31.28 1.02
N THR A 68 5.89 -31.14 0.40
CA THR A 68 6.65 -29.89 0.39
C THR A 68 6.20 -29.06 -0.82
N ILE A 69 5.90 -27.77 -0.56
CA ILE A 69 5.54 -26.82 -1.60
C ILE A 69 6.68 -25.82 -1.74
N ILE A 70 7.09 -25.58 -2.98
CA ILE A 70 8.09 -24.56 -3.28
C ILE A 70 7.36 -23.32 -3.78
N ILE A 71 7.53 -22.20 -3.06
CA ILE A 71 7.02 -20.91 -3.48
C ILE A 71 8.17 -20.21 -4.19
N PRO A 72 8.09 -20.00 -5.52
CA PRO A 72 9.19 -19.41 -6.25
C PRO A 72 9.43 -17.96 -5.87
N GLU A 73 10.61 -17.46 -6.18
CA GLU A 73 10.97 -16.07 -6.02
C GLU A 73 10.00 -15.18 -6.80
N HIS A 74 9.52 -14.11 -6.17
CA HIS A 74 8.55 -13.20 -6.79
C HIS A 74 8.62 -11.82 -6.13
N HIS A 75 7.97 -10.84 -6.75
CA HIS A 75 7.85 -9.50 -6.20
C HIS A 75 6.46 -9.29 -5.62
N ILE A 76 6.39 -8.57 -4.51
CA ILE A 76 5.13 -8.16 -3.89
C ILE A 76 5.10 -6.64 -3.75
N PRO A 77 3.90 -6.04 -3.75
CA PRO A 77 3.79 -4.63 -3.40
C PRO A 77 4.10 -4.44 -1.91
N ALA A 78 4.81 -3.36 -1.59
CA ALA A 78 5.17 -3.03 -0.22
C ALA A 78 5.09 -1.53 -0.02
N PHE A 79 4.90 -1.11 1.22
CA PHE A 79 4.90 0.29 1.61
C PHE A 79 5.94 0.51 2.70
N LYS A 80 6.85 1.45 2.45
CA LYS A 80 7.86 1.87 3.42
C LYS A 80 7.48 3.27 3.91
N PRO A 81 6.99 3.41 5.15
CA PRO A 81 6.61 4.74 5.65
C PRO A 81 7.82 5.66 5.78
N ALA A 82 7.60 6.96 5.57
CA ALA A 82 8.61 7.97 5.77
C ALA A 82 8.99 8.05 7.26
N LYS A 83 10.22 8.45 7.54
CA LYS A 83 10.72 8.56 8.91
C LYS A 83 9.83 9.46 9.77
N ILE A 84 9.43 10.60 9.24
CA ILE A 84 8.56 11.54 9.96
C ILE A 84 7.19 10.90 10.29
N PHE A 85 6.64 10.11 9.39
CA PHE A 85 5.39 9.40 9.62
C PHE A 85 5.54 8.34 10.71
N LYS A 86 6.64 7.59 10.69
CA LYS A 86 6.94 6.60 11.73
C LYS A 86 7.03 7.25 13.11
N GLU A 87 7.69 8.39 13.21
CA GLU A 87 7.84 9.11 14.48
C GLU A 87 6.52 9.64 15.00
N GLU A 88 5.66 10.16 14.11
CA GLU A 88 4.32 10.63 14.50
C GLU A 88 3.49 9.50 15.10
N VAL A 89 3.52 8.31 14.49
CA VAL A 89 2.78 7.15 14.99
C VAL A 89 3.37 6.68 16.33
N LYS A 90 4.69 6.57 16.40
CA LYS A 90 5.39 6.16 17.63
C LYS A 90 5.06 7.07 18.81
N ASN A 91 4.94 8.37 18.59
CA ASN A 91 4.68 9.33 19.64
C ASN A 91 3.20 9.41 20.04
N ASN A 92 2.28 9.05 19.17
CA ASN A 92 0.84 9.20 19.38
C ASN A 92 0.10 7.89 19.71
N VAL A 93 0.65 6.75 19.32
CA VAL A 93 0.07 5.45 19.62
C VAL A 93 0.92 4.75 20.68
N LYS A 94 0.31 4.47 21.82
CA LYS A 94 1.00 3.86 22.97
C LYS A 94 0.46 2.47 23.29
#